data_9e0d9a57f5a09395ae092b244dea1487
#
_entry.id   9e0d9a57f5a09395ae092b244dea1487
#
_cell.length_a   1.000
_cell.length_b   1.000
_cell.length_c   1.000
_cell.angle_alpha   90.00
_cell.angle_beta   90.00
_cell.angle_gamma   90.00
#
_symmetry.space_group_name_H-M   'P 1'
#
loop_
_entity.id
_entity.type
_entity.pdbx_description
1 polymer ?
#
loop_
_entity_poly.entity_id
_entity_poly.type
_entity_poly.pdbx_seq_one_letter_code
_entity_poly.pdbx_strand_id
1 'polypeptide(L)'
;MKIPTSPQKPRTSQRTTAVGKEAAVQWTHRQTKDLPPTVLDHSEELLKPAPQDASSGMKRAAEAPSAQDYFDYQRDFFERTVLFWDTLRQRANNMLEHERAGLPPLLDFKYETLLDARSFERSVNYALLRITEIDGHCWDDCVDSDKPPVIIVDPRAGLGPGIGGFKRDSEVGMAMREGHPVYFVIFFPEPTLGQTLADVLHVLRRFAEEVAQRHPGNPPVLYGNCQAGWALTLLSADCAGLVGPVVLNGSPLSYWAGESGVNPMRLSGGL
;
A
#
# COMPACT_ATOMS: atom_id res chain seq x y z
N MET A 1 8.00 -56.66 -16.15
CA MET A 1 8.33 -55.65 -15.13
C MET A 1 7.04 -54.85 -14.91
N LYS A 2 6.34 -55.08 -13.78
CA LYS A 2 5.01 -54.49 -13.51
C LYS A 2 5.19 -53.26 -12.62
N ILE A 3 4.66 -52.11 -13.04
CA ILE A 3 4.57 -50.88 -12.31
C ILE A 3 3.28 -50.90 -11.49
N PRO A 4 3.26 -50.70 -10.16
CA PRO A 4 2.05 -50.57 -9.39
C PRO A 4 1.56 -49.12 -9.37
N THR A 5 0.36 -48.89 -9.82
CA THR A 5 -0.43 -47.68 -9.65
C THR A 5 -1.23 -47.78 -8.35
N SER A 6 -1.09 -46.79 -7.45
CA SER A 6 -2.06 -46.51 -6.41
C SER A 6 -2.11 -45.04 -6.11
N PRO A 7 -3.27 -44.36 -6.19
CA PRO A 7 -3.41 -42.95 -5.92
C PRO A 7 -3.57 -42.75 -4.40
N GLN A 8 -2.67 -42.00 -3.78
CA GLN A 8 -2.85 -41.49 -2.41
C GLN A 8 -3.85 -40.33 -2.43
N LYS A 9 -4.90 -40.45 -1.62
CA LYS A 9 -5.83 -39.35 -1.32
C LYS A 9 -5.11 -38.23 -0.58
N PRO A 10 -5.37 -36.94 -0.88
CA PRO A 10 -4.82 -35.82 -0.13
C PRO A 10 -5.42 -35.78 1.28
N ARG A 11 -4.55 -35.76 2.30
CA ARG A 11 -4.91 -35.47 3.68
C ARG A 11 -5.30 -33.98 3.77
N THR A 12 -6.58 -33.70 3.95
CA THR A 12 -7.11 -32.38 4.26
C THR A 12 -6.57 -31.91 5.62
N SER A 13 -5.76 -30.87 5.57
CA SER A 13 -5.22 -30.18 6.74
C SER A 13 -6.32 -29.34 7.40
N GLN A 14 -6.96 -29.88 8.44
CA GLN A 14 -7.87 -29.11 9.33
C GLN A 14 -7.14 -28.30 10.43
N ARG A 15 -5.79 -28.22 10.41
CA ARG A 15 -5.02 -27.53 11.45
C ARG A 15 -4.70 -26.07 11.17
N THR A 16 -4.92 -25.58 9.94
CA THR A 16 -4.51 -24.22 9.55
C THR A 16 -5.54 -23.13 9.88
N THR A 17 -6.77 -23.48 10.23
CA THR A 17 -7.84 -22.50 10.46
C THR A 17 -7.90 -21.92 11.88
N ALA A 18 -7.37 -22.63 12.88
CA ALA A 18 -7.40 -22.16 14.26
C ALA A 18 -6.32 -21.11 14.56
N VAL A 19 -5.09 -21.34 14.08
CA VAL A 19 -3.95 -20.42 14.28
C VAL A 19 -4.15 -19.09 13.57
N GLY A 20 -4.80 -19.11 12.38
CA GLY A 20 -5.12 -17.89 11.63
C GLY A 20 -6.17 -17.01 12.31
N LYS A 21 -7.14 -17.60 13.00
CA LYS A 21 -8.19 -16.86 13.71
C LYS A 21 -7.69 -16.21 15.01
N GLU A 22 -6.83 -16.90 15.76
CA GLU A 22 -6.23 -16.32 16.97
C GLU A 22 -5.25 -15.17 16.64
N ALA A 23 -4.46 -15.31 15.59
CA ALA A 23 -3.57 -14.25 15.12
C ALA A 23 -4.35 -13.02 14.61
N ALA A 24 -5.45 -13.23 13.90
CA ALA A 24 -6.32 -12.15 13.42
C ALA A 24 -7.02 -11.42 14.58
N VAL A 25 -7.47 -12.14 15.60
CA VAL A 25 -8.10 -11.55 16.80
C VAL A 25 -7.08 -10.79 17.64
N GLN A 26 -5.85 -11.29 17.78
CA GLN A 26 -4.78 -10.57 18.47
C GLN A 26 -4.31 -9.34 17.69
N TRP A 27 -4.34 -9.38 16.36
CA TRP A 27 -4.00 -8.24 15.51
C TRP A 27 -5.05 -7.13 15.62
N THR A 28 -6.35 -7.46 15.58
CA THR A 28 -7.45 -6.51 15.80
C THR A 28 -7.41 -5.89 17.20
N HIS A 29 -7.08 -6.65 18.24
CA HIS A 29 -6.98 -6.12 19.61
C HIS A 29 -5.81 -5.14 19.82
N ARG A 30 -4.73 -5.23 19.06
CA ARG A 30 -3.64 -4.25 19.13
C ARG A 30 -3.99 -2.94 18.43
N GLN A 31 -4.75 -2.98 17.35
CA GLN A 31 -5.13 -1.77 16.60
C GLN A 31 -6.24 -0.95 17.26
N THR A 32 -7.05 -1.55 18.12
CA THR A 32 -8.18 -0.85 18.76
C THR A 32 -7.77 -0.06 20.01
N LYS A 33 -6.55 -0.22 20.53
CA LYS A 33 -6.15 0.43 21.79
C LYS A 33 -5.99 1.94 21.70
N ASP A 34 -5.78 2.49 20.51
CA ASP A 34 -5.51 3.91 20.29
C ASP A 34 -6.63 4.64 19.54
N LEU A 35 -7.78 4.00 19.36
CA LEU A 35 -8.96 4.64 18.73
C LEU A 35 -9.77 5.41 19.76
N PRO A 36 -10.36 6.58 19.39
CA PRO A 36 -11.28 7.32 20.25
C PRO A 36 -12.44 6.42 20.69
N PRO A 37 -12.99 6.61 21.93
CA PRO A 37 -14.08 5.79 22.45
C PRO A 37 -15.29 5.67 21.51
N THR A 38 -15.61 6.72 20.78
CA THR A 38 -16.71 6.76 19.80
C THR A 38 -16.50 5.84 18.60
N VAL A 39 -15.26 5.52 18.24
CA VAL A 39 -14.93 4.59 17.14
C VAL A 39 -14.93 3.15 17.66
N LEU A 40 -14.52 2.94 18.91
CA LEU A 40 -14.55 1.64 19.57
C LEU A 40 -15.98 1.13 19.76
N ASP A 41 -16.88 1.98 20.24
CA ASP A 41 -18.31 1.63 20.42
C ASP A 41 -18.95 1.21 19.08
N HIS A 42 -18.61 1.91 18.00
CA HIS A 42 -19.15 1.58 16.68
C HIS A 42 -18.56 0.29 16.09
N SER A 43 -17.28 0.02 16.36
CA SER A 43 -16.61 -1.21 15.90
C SER A 43 -17.07 -2.45 16.69
N GLU A 44 -17.36 -2.32 17.99
CA GLU A 44 -17.94 -3.40 18.79
C GLU A 44 -19.36 -3.74 18.35
N GLU A 45 -20.13 -2.75 17.90
CA GLU A 45 -21.48 -2.97 17.37
C GLU A 45 -21.47 -3.70 16.01
N LEU A 46 -20.48 -3.40 15.16
CA LEU A 46 -20.26 -4.08 13.87
C LEU A 46 -19.70 -5.50 14.03
N LEU A 47 -18.99 -5.79 15.13
CA LEU A 47 -18.40 -7.11 15.42
C LEU A 47 -19.34 -8.03 16.22
N LYS A 48 -20.50 -7.55 16.67
CA LYS A 48 -21.52 -8.43 17.25
C LYS A 48 -21.89 -9.48 16.21
N PRO A 49 -21.80 -10.79 16.53
CA PRO A 49 -22.28 -11.80 15.61
C PRO A 49 -23.72 -11.49 15.23
N ALA A 50 -24.04 -11.56 13.96
CA ALA A 50 -25.40 -11.40 13.47
C ALA A 50 -26.29 -12.33 14.32
N PRO A 51 -27.48 -11.85 14.78
CA PRO A 51 -28.36 -12.66 15.59
C PRO A 51 -28.56 -14.01 14.90
N GLN A 52 -28.33 -15.09 15.65
CA GLN A 52 -28.38 -16.47 15.14
C GLN A 52 -29.78 -16.86 14.62
N ASP A 53 -30.72 -15.97 14.78
CA ASP A 53 -32.09 -16.15 14.31
C ASP A 53 -32.28 -15.54 12.90
N ALA A 54 -31.77 -16.24 11.90
CA ALA A 54 -32.02 -15.89 10.49
C ALA A 54 -33.54 -15.84 10.16
N SER A 55 -34.37 -16.47 11.00
CA SER A 55 -35.84 -16.45 10.85
C SER A 55 -36.46 -15.09 11.17
N SER A 56 -35.83 -14.30 12.06
CA SER A 56 -36.32 -12.95 12.40
C SER A 56 -36.03 -11.95 11.29
N GLY A 57 -34.86 -12.09 10.62
CA GLY A 57 -34.52 -11.27 9.46
C GLY A 57 -35.39 -11.59 8.22
N MET A 58 -35.70 -12.86 8.01
CA MET A 58 -36.64 -13.28 6.95
C MET A 58 -38.08 -12.86 7.22
N LYS A 59 -38.54 -12.87 8.46
CA LYS A 59 -39.89 -12.37 8.81
C LYS A 59 -40.04 -10.87 8.60
N ARG A 60 -39.02 -10.04 8.94
CA ARG A 60 -39.02 -8.61 8.64
C ARG A 60 -38.99 -8.29 7.13
N ALA A 61 -38.31 -9.10 6.34
CA ALA A 61 -38.33 -8.96 4.88
C ALA A 61 -39.66 -9.32 4.22
N ALA A 62 -40.52 -10.05 4.93
CA ALA A 62 -41.88 -10.46 4.46
C ALA A 62 -42.99 -9.48 4.82
N GLU A 63 -42.76 -8.55 5.73
CA GLU A 63 -43.73 -7.49 6.06
C GLU A 63 -43.63 -6.38 5.00
N ALA A 64 -44.74 -6.02 4.39
CA ALA A 64 -44.79 -4.89 3.47
C ALA A 64 -44.34 -3.62 4.22
N PRO A 65 -43.42 -2.80 3.64
CA PRO A 65 -42.93 -1.59 4.28
C PRO A 65 -44.10 -0.66 4.64
N SER A 66 -44.11 -0.16 5.85
CA SER A 66 -45.10 0.81 6.32
C SER A 66 -44.87 2.18 5.66
N ALA A 67 -45.89 3.04 5.72
CA ALA A 67 -45.74 4.42 5.27
C ALA A 67 -44.63 5.15 6.03
N GLN A 68 -44.41 4.81 7.32
CA GLN A 68 -43.35 5.36 8.13
C GLN A 68 -41.96 4.93 7.62
N ASP A 69 -41.78 3.64 7.28
CA ASP A 69 -40.53 3.15 6.73
C ASP A 69 -40.16 3.85 5.41
N TYR A 70 -41.18 4.15 4.59
CA TYR A 70 -41.01 4.92 3.36
C TYR A 70 -40.54 6.35 3.64
N PHE A 71 -41.14 7.05 4.60
CA PHE A 71 -40.71 8.40 4.97
C PHE A 71 -39.34 8.43 5.59
N ASP A 72 -38.98 7.45 6.43
CA ASP A 72 -37.66 7.33 7.03
C ASP A 72 -36.62 7.03 5.98
N TYR A 73 -36.90 6.18 5.00
CA TYR A 73 -36.05 5.95 3.85
C TYR A 73 -35.83 7.22 3.01
N GLN A 74 -36.90 7.97 2.72
CA GLN A 74 -36.77 9.22 1.94
C GLN A 74 -35.90 10.25 2.70
N ARG A 75 -36.10 10.38 4.00
CA ARG A 75 -35.30 11.28 4.83
C ARG A 75 -33.84 10.86 4.81
N ASP A 76 -33.52 9.60 5.06
CA ASP A 76 -32.15 9.06 5.01
C ASP A 76 -31.50 9.28 3.61
N PHE A 77 -32.29 9.06 2.55
CA PHE A 77 -31.82 9.30 1.20
C PHE A 77 -31.45 10.77 0.96
N PHE A 78 -32.28 11.71 1.40
CA PHE A 78 -31.96 13.12 1.25
C PHE A 78 -30.77 13.55 2.11
N GLU A 79 -30.71 13.11 3.37
CA GLU A 79 -29.56 13.39 4.25
C GLU A 79 -28.25 12.86 3.65
N ARG A 80 -28.22 11.63 3.17
CA ARG A 80 -27.04 11.04 2.51
C ARG A 80 -26.70 11.75 1.21
N THR A 81 -27.70 12.19 0.46
CA THR A 81 -27.47 12.94 -0.78
C THR A 81 -26.80 14.29 -0.48
N VAL A 82 -27.25 15.01 0.54
CA VAL A 82 -26.61 16.27 0.95
C VAL A 82 -25.17 16.02 1.42
N LEU A 83 -24.94 15.02 2.27
CA LEU A 83 -23.61 14.65 2.74
C LEU A 83 -22.68 14.22 1.59
N PHE A 84 -23.21 13.50 0.62
CA PHE A 84 -22.47 13.11 -0.57
C PHE A 84 -21.97 14.33 -1.38
N TRP A 85 -22.86 15.28 -1.66
CA TRP A 85 -22.51 16.50 -2.39
C TRP A 85 -21.56 17.39 -1.61
N ASP A 86 -21.72 17.49 -0.29
CA ASP A 86 -20.79 18.24 0.56
C ASP A 86 -19.41 17.58 0.59
N THR A 87 -19.36 16.27 0.68
CA THR A 87 -18.10 15.51 0.59
C THR A 87 -17.40 15.72 -0.75
N LEU A 88 -18.14 15.69 -1.86
CA LEU A 88 -17.57 15.97 -3.17
C LEU A 88 -17.01 17.40 -3.27
N ARG A 89 -17.74 18.38 -2.72
CA ARG A 89 -17.28 19.77 -2.64
C ARG A 89 -15.99 19.90 -1.82
N GLN A 90 -15.92 19.26 -0.66
CA GLN A 90 -14.72 19.26 0.19
C GLN A 90 -13.54 18.62 -0.53
N ARG A 91 -13.75 17.47 -1.17
CA ARG A 91 -12.70 16.80 -1.96
C ARG A 91 -12.18 17.66 -3.11
N ALA A 92 -13.08 18.35 -3.82
CA ALA A 92 -12.69 19.26 -4.88
C ALA A 92 -11.86 20.43 -4.35
N ASN A 93 -12.25 21.01 -3.21
CA ASN A 93 -11.48 22.09 -2.58
C ASN A 93 -10.10 21.61 -2.14
N ASN A 94 -10.01 20.43 -1.48
CA ASN A 94 -8.75 19.84 -1.07
C ASN A 94 -7.82 19.58 -2.27
N MET A 95 -8.39 19.12 -3.40
CA MET A 95 -7.62 18.92 -4.63
C MET A 95 -7.06 20.23 -5.17
N LEU A 96 -7.88 21.28 -5.22
CA LEU A 96 -7.44 22.62 -5.67
C LEU A 96 -6.36 23.21 -4.76
N GLU A 97 -6.47 22.99 -3.46
CA GLU A 97 -5.45 23.42 -2.51
C GLU A 97 -4.14 22.64 -2.70
N HIS A 98 -4.23 21.33 -2.90
CA HIS A 98 -3.10 20.47 -3.16
C HIS A 98 -2.38 20.85 -4.48
N GLU A 99 -3.13 21.14 -5.54
CA GLU A 99 -2.59 21.65 -6.81
C GLU A 99 -1.88 23.01 -6.63
N ARG A 100 -2.50 23.95 -5.89
CA ARG A 100 -1.88 25.25 -5.57
C ARG A 100 -0.59 25.12 -4.77
N ALA A 101 -0.51 24.08 -3.92
CA ALA A 101 0.69 23.78 -3.16
C ALA A 101 1.79 23.09 -3.99
N GLY A 102 1.56 22.81 -5.27
CA GLY A 102 2.52 22.17 -6.17
C GLY A 102 2.55 20.66 -6.06
N LEU A 103 1.44 20.04 -5.65
CA LEU A 103 1.27 18.59 -5.53
C LEU A 103 2.34 17.93 -4.65
N PRO A 104 2.53 18.36 -3.39
CA PRO A 104 3.49 17.73 -2.49
C PRO A 104 3.12 16.26 -2.25
N PRO A 105 4.09 15.40 -1.90
CA PRO A 105 3.81 14.00 -1.56
C PRO A 105 2.80 13.87 -0.43
N LEU A 106 1.79 13.04 -0.59
CA LEU A 106 0.77 12.74 0.43
C LEU A 106 1.29 11.63 1.36
N LEU A 107 2.23 11.99 2.23
CA LEU A 107 2.83 11.08 3.22
C LEU A 107 2.36 11.45 4.62
N ASP A 108 2.06 10.44 5.44
CA ASP A 108 1.69 10.59 6.87
C ASP A 108 2.93 10.60 7.79
N PHE A 109 4.07 11.02 7.24
CA PHE A 109 5.36 11.04 7.91
C PHE A 109 6.10 12.33 7.56
N LYS A 110 6.98 12.80 8.47
CA LYS A 110 7.91 13.88 8.11
C LYS A 110 9.08 13.31 7.32
N TYR A 111 9.57 14.11 6.40
CA TYR A 111 10.66 13.71 5.52
C TYR A 111 11.52 14.89 5.13
N GLU A 112 12.72 14.59 4.68
CA GLU A 112 13.59 15.50 3.96
C GLU A 112 13.85 14.98 2.54
N THR A 113 13.94 15.88 1.57
CA THR A 113 14.32 15.52 0.21
C THR A 113 15.83 15.46 0.12
N LEU A 114 16.39 14.28 -0.13
CA LEU A 114 17.82 14.09 -0.30
C LEU A 114 18.29 14.41 -1.72
N LEU A 115 17.59 13.87 -2.69
CA LEU A 115 17.90 14.04 -4.11
C LEU A 115 16.61 14.33 -4.88
N ASP A 116 16.64 15.37 -5.70
CA ASP A 116 15.58 15.70 -6.65
C ASP A 116 16.12 15.55 -8.06
N ALA A 117 15.72 14.48 -8.74
CA ALA A 117 16.25 14.15 -10.05
C ALA A 117 15.75 15.06 -11.18
N ARG A 118 14.81 15.97 -10.90
CA ARG A 118 14.42 17.02 -11.85
C ARG A 118 15.56 18.00 -12.11
N SER A 119 16.51 18.10 -11.17
CA SER A 119 17.72 18.94 -11.28
C SER A 119 18.94 18.22 -11.88
N PHE A 120 18.82 16.93 -12.20
CA PHE A 120 19.94 16.19 -12.77
C PHE A 120 20.14 16.53 -14.25
N GLU A 121 21.35 16.31 -14.77
CA GLU A 121 21.65 16.48 -16.19
C GLU A 121 20.70 15.63 -17.07
N ARG A 122 20.46 14.38 -16.68
CA ARG A 122 19.39 13.54 -17.24
C ARG A 122 18.17 13.63 -16.32
N SER A 123 17.40 14.67 -16.52
CA SER A 123 16.28 15.04 -15.66
C SER A 123 15.16 14.00 -15.71
N VAL A 124 14.67 13.59 -14.53
CA VAL A 124 13.59 12.62 -14.33
C VAL A 124 12.66 13.11 -13.23
N ASN A 125 11.37 12.87 -13.35
CA ASN A 125 10.37 13.30 -12.38
C ASN A 125 10.33 12.44 -11.11
N TYR A 126 11.49 12.09 -10.55
CA TYR A 126 11.62 11.31 -9.33
C TYR A 126 12.41 12.07 -8.26
N ALA A 127 12.14 11.77 -7.00
CA ALA A 127 12.94 12.24 -5.87
C ALA A 127 13.12 11.14 -4.83
N LEU A 128 14.27 11.20 -4.13
CA LEU A 128 14.57 10.37 -2.98
C LEU A 128 14.30 11.16 -1.71
N LEU A 129 13.42 10.65 -0.88
CA LEU A 129 13.10 11.19 0.44
C LEU A 129 13.75 10.31 1.52
N ARG A 130 14.23 10.93 2.59
CA ARG A 130 14.53 10.27 3.86
C ARG A 130 13.38 10.54 4.81
N ILE A 131 12.81 9.51 5.40
CA ILE A 131 11.74 9.66 6.39
C ILE A 131 12.40 10.02 7.72
N THR A 132 11.97 11.12 8.34
CA THR A 132 12.63 11.70 9.52
C THR A 132 11.84 11.57 10.80
N GLU A 133 10.53 11.35 10.74
CA GLU A 133 9.69 11.24 11.91
C GLU A 133 8.51 10.31 11.67
N ILE A 134 8.22 9.50 12.66
CA ILE A 134 7.01 8.67 12.74
C ILE A 134 6.35 8.89 14.11
N ASP A 135 5.02 9.06 14.13
CA ASP A 135 4.21 9.18 15.36
C ASP A 135 4.73 10.22 16.37
N GLY A 136 5.38 11.30 15.89
CA GLY A 136 6.00 12.33 16.72
C GLY A 136 7.39 11.99 17.26
N HIS A 137 7.93 10.81 16.92
CA HIS A 137 9.29 10.41 17.26
C HIS A 137 10.24 10.68 16.10
N CYS A 138 11.37 11.33 16.36
CA CYS A 138 12.36 11.64 15.34
C CYS A 138 13.23 10.42 14.99
N TRP A 139 13.95 10.53 13.87
CA TRP A 139 14.81 9.48 13.33
C TRP A 139 15.80 8.89 14.34
N ASP A 140 16.53 9.74 15.07
CA ASP A 140 17.59 9.29 15.98
C ASP A 140 17.07 8.42 17.13
N ASP A 141 15.80 8.59 17.51
CA ASP A 141 15.16 7.84 18.59
C ASP A 141 14.49 6.54 18.09
N CYS A 142 14.20 6.43 16.80
CA CYS A 142 13.39 5.34 16.23
C CYS A 142 14.20 4.33 15.44
N VAL A 143 15.39 4.70 14.97
CA VAL A 143 16.14 3.93 13.98
C VAL A 143 17.33 3.24 14.63
N ASP A 144 17.43 1.94 14.37
CA ASP A 144 18.59 1.11 14.67
C ASP A 144 19.56 1.17 13.48
N SER A 145 20.71 1.80 13.68
CA SER A 145 21.75 1.98 12.65
C SER A 145 22.37 0.66 12.17
N ASP A 146 22.24 -0.41 12.95
CA ASP A 146 22.74 -1.74 12.60
C ASP A 146 21.80 -2.49 11.67
N LYS A 147 20.56 -2.01 11.51
CA LYS A 147 19.61 -2.58 10.58
C LYS A 147 19.82 -2.06 9.15
N PRO A 148 19.64 -2.91 8.13
CA PRO A 148 19.77 -2.46 6.75
C PRO A 148 18.73 -1.40 6.41
N PRO A 149 19.10 -0.36 5.67
CA PRO A 149 18.13 0.63 5.20
C PRO A 149 17.17 0.02 4.19
N VAL A 150 15.93 0.53 4.18
CA VAL A 150 14.88 0.08 3.26
C VAL A 150 14.57 1.21 2.28
N ILE A 151 14.70 0.95 0.99
CA ILE A 151 14.27 1.85 -0.08
C ILE A 151 12.93 1.37 -0.58
N ILE A 152 11.88 2.11 -0.29
CA ILE A 152 10.52 1.85 -0.76
C ILE A 152 10.27 2.71 -1.99
N VAL A 153 9.83 2.09 -3.09
CA VAL A 153 9.56 2.80 -4.35
C VAL A 153 8.05 2.88 -4.57
N ASP A 154 7.56 4.09 -4.79
CA ASP A 154 6.16 4.33 -5.13
C ASP A 154 5.78 3.63 -6.45
N PRO A 155 4.64 2.93 -6.50
CA PRO A 155 4.23 2.16 -7.67
C PRO A 155 3.76 2.98 -8.87
N ARG A 156 3.74 4.32 -8.81
CA ARG A 156 3.14 5.19 -9.84
C ARG A 156 1.67 4.86 -10.14
N ALA A 157 0.93 4.54 -9.11
CA ALA A 157 -0.49 4.31 -9.20
C ALA A 157 -1.26 5.54 -8.70
N GLY A 158 -2.18 6.06 -9.50
CA GLY A 158 -2.95 7.25 -9.17
C GLY A 158 -2.33 8.56 -9.66
N LEU A 159 -2.81 9.67 -9.12
CA LEU A 159 -2.49 11.03 -9.58
C LEU A 159 -1.35 11.70 -8.81
N GLY A 160 -0.67 10.99 -7.94
CA GLY A 160 0.42 11.57 -7.16
C GLY A 160 1.11 10.53 -6.29
N PRO A 161 2.29 10.86 -5.76
CA PRO A 161 3.05 9.97 -4.90
C PRO A 161 2.38 9.84 -3.53
N GLY A 162 2.52 8.68 -2.90
CA GLY A 162 2.03 8.46 -1.55
C GLY A 162 1.67 7.02 -1.20
N ILE A 163 1.43 6.18 -2.20
CA ILE A 163 1.16 4.75 -1.96
C ILE A 163 2.40 4.12 -1.34
N GLY A 164 2.22 3.49 -0.17
CA GLY A 164 3.32 2.96 0.65
C GLY A 164 3.65 3.83 1.85
N GLY A 165 3.30 5.12 1.84
CA GLY A 165 3.58 6.08 2.91
C GLY A 165 2.43 6.99 3.28
N PHE A 166 1.21 6.81 2.75
CA PHE A 166 0.08 7.73 2.96
C PHE A 166 -0.73 7.46 4.23
N LYS A 167 -0.37 6.47 5.03
CA LYS A 167 -0.96 6.14 6.32
C LYS A 167 0.04 5.45 7.24
N ARG A 168 -0.22 5.49 8.55
CA ARG A 168 0.67 4.93 9.58
C ARG A 168 0.98 3.45 9.43
N ASP A 169 0.03 2.65 8.99
CA ASP A 169 0.17 1.21 8.79
C ASP A 169 0.56 0.88 7.35
N SER A 170 1.28 1.78 6.69
CA SER A 170 1.87 1.58 5.38
C SER A 170 3.22 0.86 5.49
N GLU A 171 3.79 0.50 4.35
CA GLU A 171 5.11 -0.11 4.24
C GLU A 171 6.19 0.74 4.91
N VAL A 172 6.12 2.07 4.76
CA VAL A 172 7.01 3.02 5.44
C VAL A 172 6.86 2.92 6.95
N GLY A 173 5.62 3.00 7.45
CA GLY A 173 5.37 2.95 8.89
C GLY A 173 5.78 1.63 9.52
N MET A 174 5.56 0.51 8.85
CA MET A 174 5.96 -0.80 9.35
C MET A 174 7.49 -0.93 9.42
N ALA A 175 8.22 -0.54 8.38
CA ALA A 175 9.67 -0.60 8.36
C ALA A 175 10.30 0.30 9.44
N MET A 176 9.75 1.50 9.64
CA MET A 176 10.20 2.44 10.69
C MET A 176 9.96 1.87 12.09
N ARG A 177 8.78 1.31 12.38
CA ARG A 177 8.48 0.71 13.70
C ARG A 177 9.36 -0.49 14.02
N GLU A 178 9.80 -1.21 13.00
CA GLU A 178 10.79 -2.27 13.15
C GLU A 178 12.23 -1.71 13.27
N GLY A 179 12.41 -0.41 13.28
CA GLY A 179 13.69 0.26 13.50
C GLY A 179 14.60 0.36 12.27
N HIS A 180 14.09 0.10 11.07
CA HIS A 180 14.88 0.28 9.86
C HIS A 180 15.02 1.75 9.47
N PRO A 181 16.19 2.20 8.97
CA PRO A 181 16.28 3.45 8.23
C PRO A 181 15.43 3.37 6.96
N VAL A 182 14.50 4.33 6.75
CA VAL A 182 13.57 4.26 5.61
C VAL A 182 13.79 5.43 4.66
N TYR A 183 13.91 5.08 3.39
CA TYR A 183 13.97 5.98 2.26
C TYR A 183 12.79 5.70 1.34
N PHE A 184 12.18 6.78 0.85
CA PHE A 184 11.01 6.66 0.00
C PHE A 184 11.27 7.34 -1.34
N VAL A 185 11.08 6.60 -2.43
CA VAL A 185 11.21 7.16 -3.78
C VAL A 185 9.83 7.54 -4.28
N ILE A 186 9.65 8.83 -4.49
CA ILE A 186 8.43 9.39 -5.07
C ILE A 186 8.63 9.72 -6.55
N PHE A 187 7.51 9.88 -7.25
CA PHE A 187 7.48 10.52 -8.57
C PHE A 187 6.58 11.75 -8.53
N PHE A 188 6.91 12.74 -9.37
CA PHE A 188 6.02 13.88 -9.62
C PHE A 188 5.05 13.55 -10.76
N PRO A 189 3.83 14.12 -10.76
CA PRO A 189 2.81 13.79 -11.75
C PRO A 189 3.26 13.98 -13.20
N GLU A 190 3.94 15.10 -13.46
CA GLU A 190 4.39 15.45 -14.79
C GLU A 190 5.78 14.89 -15.08
N PRO A 191 5.96 14.04 -16.11
CA PRO A 191 7.26 13.58 -16.52
C PRO A 191 8.10 14.72 -17.10
N THR A 192 9.41 14.67 -16.95
CA THR A 192 10.31 15.63 -17.60
C THR A 192 10.38 15.38 -19.11
N LEU A 193 10.53 16.45 -19.87
CA LEU A 193 10.56 16.35 -21.33
C LEU A 193 11.70 15.46 -21.80
N GLY A 194 11.36 14.45 -22.61
CA GLY A 194 12.33 13.51 -23.16
C GLY A 194 12.78 12.40 -22.20
N GLN A 195 12.21 12.31 -21.01
CA GLN A 195 12.47 11.26 -20.03
C GLN A 195 12.17 9.88 -20.61
N THR A 196 13.13 8.98 -20.48
CA THR A 196 13.01 7.57 -20.89
C THR A 196 13.02 6.63 -19.70
N LEU A 197 12.66 5.37 -19.92
CA LEU A 197 12.78 4.33 -18.91
C LEU A 197 14.22 4.09 -18.46
N ALA A 198 15.18 4.21 -19.40
CA ALA A 198 16.60 4.10 -19.08
C ALA A 198 17.07 5.23 -18.15
N ASP A 199 16.52 6.43 -18.28
CA ASP A 199 16.81 7.55 -17.39
C ASP A 199 16.26 7.29 -16.00
N VAL A 200 15.05 6.73 -15.90
CA VAL A 200 14.44 6.34 -14.61
C VAL A 200 15.33 5.30 -13.90
N LEU A 201 15.77 4.27 -14.60
CA LEU A 201 16.67 3.25 -14.01
C LEU A 201 18.00 3.84 -13.55
N HIS A 202 18.58 4.73 -14.37
CA HIS A 202 19.81 5.43 -14.00
C HIS A 202 19.63 6.24 -12.70
N VAL A 203 18.53 6.96 -12.58
CA VAL A 203 18.21 7.75 -11.37
C VAL A 203 17.95 6.86 -10.16
N LEU A 204 17.21 5.76 -10.31
CA LEU A 204 17.00 4.80 -9.22
C LEU A 204 18.32 4.19 -8.74
N ARG A 205 19.26 3.92 -9.65
CA ARG A 205 20.61 3.50 -9.30
C ARG A 205 21.34 4.55 -8.47
N ARG A 206 21.30 5.83 -8.88
CA ARG A 206 21.91 6.94 -8.13
C ARG A 206 21.30 7.06 -6.73
N PHE A 207 20.01 6.83 -6.58
CA PHE A 207 19.36 6.82 -5.26
C PHE A 207 19.83 5.65 -4.40
N ALA A 208 19.99 4.46 -4.98
CA ALA A 208 20.52 3.30 -4.27
C ALA A 208 21.97 3.51 -3.85
N GLU A 209 22.80 4.11 -4.70
CA GLU A 209 24.20 4.50 -4.41
C GLU A 209 24.27 5.47 -3.24
N GLU A 210 23.42 6.50 -3.22
CA GLU A 210 23.33 7.49 -2.13
C GLU A 210 23.00 6.82 -0.80
N VAL A 211 22.00 5.93 -0.79
CA VAL A 211 21.61 5.22 0.44
C VAL A 211 22.73 4.26 0.89
N ALA A 212 23.34 3.51 -0.02
CA ALA A 212 24.44 2.61 0.32
C ALA A 212 25.65 3.34 0.90
N GLN A 213 25.97 4.54 0.40
CA GLN A 213 27.05 5.38 0.94
C GLN A 213 26.77 5.86 2.35
N ARG A 214 25.51 6.09 2.70
CA ARG A 214 25.09 6.50 4.05
C ARG A 214 25.10 5.35 5.06
N HIS A 215 25.05 4.11 4.59
CA HIS A 215 24.98 2.91 5.40
C HIS A 215 26.09 1.89 5.00
N PRO A 216 27.38 2.22 5.21
CA PRO A 216 28.47 1.36 4.83
C PRO A 216 28.40 0.01 5.55
N GLY A 217 28.48 -1.07 4.78
CA GLY A 217 28.35 -2.44 5.32
C GLY A 217 26.93 -3.00 5.40
N ASN A 218 25.91 -2.15 5.25
CA ASN A 218 24.50 -2.53 5.27
C ASN A 218 23.83 -2.21 3.92
N PRO A 219 23.89 -3.12 2.93
CA PRO A 219 23.30 -2.88 1.62
C PRO A 219 21.78 -2.69 1.73
N PRO A 220 21.22 -1.69 1.02
CA PRO A 220 19.81 -1.34 1.12
C PRO A 220 18.90 -2.46 0.62
N VAL A 221 17.84 -2.75 1.39
CA VAL A 221 16.73 -3.58 0.96
C VAL A 221 15.86 -2.77 0.00
N LEU A 222 15.52 -3.34 -1.14
CA LEU A 222 14.60 -2.72 -2.09
C LEU A 222 13.18 -3.26 -1.88
N TYR A 223 12.21 -2.38 -1.70
CA TYR A 223 10.81 -2.76 -1.55
C TYR A 223 9.96 -2.13 -2.66
N GLY A 224 9.34 -2.96 -3.49
CA GLY A 224 8.47 -2.53 -4.58
C GLY A 224 7.11 -3.16 -4.52
N ASN A 225 6.08 -2.31 -4.46
CA ASN A 225 4.70 -2.71 -4.54
C ASN A 225 4.17 -2.47 -5.96
N CYS A 226 3.37 -3.40 -6.47
CA CYS A 226 2.72 -3.30 -7.77
C CYS A 226 3.72 -2.95 -8.90
N GLN A 227 3.50 -1.89 -9.65
CA GLN A 227 4.36 -1.50 -10.77
C GLN A 227 5.80 -1.11 -10.39
N ALA A 228 6.08 -0.77 -9.13
CA ALA A 228 7.45 -0.53 -8.72
C ALA A 228 8.33 -1.80 -8.79
N GLY A 229 7.72 -2.98 -8.68
CA GLY A 229 8.47 -4.23 -8.65
C GLY A 229 9.23 -4.53 -9.92
N TRP A 230 8.70 -4.24 -11.11
CA TRP A 230 9.46 -4.46 -12.35
C TRP A 230 10.68 -3.54 -12.42
N ALA A 231 10.54 -2.26 -11.97
CA ALA A 231 11.66 -1.32 -11.95
C ALA A 231 12.76 -1.78 -10.98
N LEU A 232 12.38 -2.27 -9.80
CA LEU A 232 13.32 -2.79 -8.82
C LEU A 232 13.97 -4.11 -9.26
N THR A 233 13.28 -4.94 -10.00
CA THR A 233 13.87 -6.15 -10.60
C THR A 233 14.97 -5.77 -11.60
N LEU A 234 14.73 -4.79 -12.47
CA LEU A 234 15.74 -4.28 -13.39
C LEU A 234 16.89 -3.61 -12.64
N LEU A 235 16.59 -2.78 -11.64
CA LEU A 235 17.59 -2.11 -10.81
C LEU A 235 18.50 -3.12 -10.10
N SER A 236 17.94 -4.16 -9.49
CA SER A 236 18.71 -5.17 -8.76
C SER A 236 19.65 -5.95 -9.68
N ALA A 237 19.25 -6.19 -10.94
CA ALA A 237 20.12 -6.80 -11.94
C ALA A 237 21.26 -5.87 -12.37
N ASP A 238 21.00 -4.56 -12.47
CA ASP A 238 22.01 -3.54 -12.84
C ASP A 238 22.96 -3.20 -11.67
N CYS A 239 22.48 -3.32 -10.43
CA CYS A 239 23.20 -2.96 -9.21
C CYS A 239 23.70 -4.17 -8.41
N ALA A 240 24.07 -5.27 -9.04
CA ALA A 240 24.54 -6.46 -8.35
C ALA A 240 25.69 -6.13 -7.38
N GLY A 241 25.52 -6.49 -6.10
CA GLY A 241 26.48 -6.22 -5.03
C GLY A 241 26.34 -4.85 -4.35
N LEU A 242 25.54 -3.91 -4.89
CA LEU A 242 25.25 -2.62 -4.26
C LEU A 242 24.01 -2.70 -3.35
N VAL A 243 23.04 -3.52 -3.72
CA VAL A 243 21.76 -3.66 -3.02
C VAL A 243 21.63 -5.02 -2.36
N GLY A 244 20.85 -5.09 -1.30
CA GLY A 244 20.52 -6.28 -0.55
C GLY A 244 19.28 -7.02 -1.10
N PRO A 245 18.47 -7.63 -0.24
CA PRO A 245 17.26 -8.32 -0.62
C PRO A 245 16.28 -7.43 -1.37
N VAL A 246 15.49 -8.04 -2.29
CA VAL A 246 14.43 -7.35 -3.04
C VAL A 246 13.09 -7.95 -2.64
N VAL A 247 12.18 -7.12 -2.15
CA VAL A 247 10.81 -7.48 -1.80
C VAL A 247 9.88 -6.99 -2.90
N LEU A 248 9.16 -7.93 -3.51
CA LEU A 248 8.22 -7.66 -4.60
C LEU A 248 6.82 -8.05 -4.16
N ASN A 249 5.99 -7.05 -3.86
CA ASN A 249 4.63 -7.25 -3.41
C ASN A 249 3.62 -6.99 -4.54
N GLY A 250 2.92 -8.04 -4.98
CA GLY A 250 1.91 -7.92 -6.04
C GLY A 250 2.45 -7.35 -7.37
N SER A 251 3.72 -7.61 -7.69
CA SER A 251 4.42 -6.96 -8.80
C SER A 251 4.19 -7.68 -10.12
N PRO A 252 3.78 -6.97 -11.19
CA PRO A 252 3.63 -7.54 -12.53
C PRO A 252 5.00 -7.64 -13.21
N LEU A 253 5.64 -8.81 -13.16
CA LEU A 253 6.97 -9.02 -13.74
C LEU A 253 6.92 -9.52 -15.18
N SER A 254 5.90 -10.30 -15.53
CA SER A 254 5.74 -10.80 -16.88
C SER A 254 4.26 -10.93 -17.23
N TYR A 255 3.85 -10.20 -18.25
CA TYR A 255 2.45 -10.21 -18.71
C TYR A 255 2.03 -11.61 -19.26
N TRP A 256 2.95 -12.28 -19.94
CA TRP A 256 2.67 -13.55 -20.64
C TRP A 256 3.06 -14.79 -19.85
N ALA A 257 3.70 -14.65 -18.67
CA ALA A 257 4.07 -15.79 -17.85
C ALA A 257 2.85 -16.49 -17.25
N GLY A 258 2.95 -17.79 -17.05
CA GLY A 258 1.91 -18.64 -16.49
C GLY A 258 1.19 -19.46 -17.55
N GLU A 259 0.11 -20.13 -17.13
CA GLU A 259 -0.66 -21.06 -17.98
C GLU A 259 -1.54 -20.31 -18.97
N SER A 260 -1.47 -20.72 -20.24
CA SER A 260 -2.30 -20.17 -21.31
C SER A 260 -3.78 -20.44 -21.03
N GLY A 261 -4.62 -19.39 -21.11
CA GLY A 261 -6.07 -19.49 -20.93
C GLY A 261 -6.58 -19.36 -19.50
N VAL A 262 -5.70 -19.37 -18.48
CA VAL A 262 -6.12 -19.22 -17.07
C VAL A 262 -6.55 -17.77 -16.76
N ASN A 263 -5.99 -16.79 -17.44
CA ASN A 263 -6.41 -15.40 -17.30
C ASN A 263 -6.89 -14.83 -18.64
N PRO A 264 -8.19 -14.86 -18.93
CA PRO A 264 -8.75 -14.36 -20.19
C PRO A 264 -8.52 -12.86 -20.40
N MET A 265 -8.32 -12.07 -19.36
CA MET A 265 -8.02 -10.64 -19.49
C MET A 265 -6.70 -10.37 -20.22
N ARG A 266 -5.75 -11.28 -20.19
CA ARG A 266 -4.50 -11.17 -20.97
C ARG A 266 -4.74 -11.20 -22.48
N LEU A 267 -5.83 -11.85 -22.91
CA LEU A 267 -6.19 -11.98 -24.32
C LEU A 267 -7.18 -10.90 -24.77
N SER A 268 -7.99 -10.38 -23.86
CA SER A 268 -9.03 -9.38 -24.16
C SER A 268 -8.58 -7.93 -23.98
N GLY A 269 -7.56 -7.69 -23.18
CA GLY A 269 -7.00 -6.36 -22.93
C GLY A 269 -5.85 -5.98 -23.87
N GLY A 270 -5.46 -6.86 -24.75
CA GLY A 270 -4.45 -6.56 -25.75
C GLY A 270 -5.10 -5.94 -26.96
N LEU A 271 -4.93 -4.69 -27.16
CA LEU A 271 -4.92 -3.94 -28.44
C LEU A 271 -5.61 -4.61 -29.64
#